data_356c02d4ae17f94d7f96d1dd29112944
#
_entry.id   356c02d4ae17f94d7f96d1dd29112944
#
_cell.length_a   1.000
_cell.length_b   1.000
_cell.length_c   1.000
_cell.angle_alpha   90.00
_cell.angle_beta   90.00
_cell.angle_gamma   90.00
#
_symmetry.space_group_name_H-M   'P 1'
#
loop_
_entity.id
_entity.type
_entity.pdbx_description
1 polymer ?
#
loop_
_entity_poly.entity_id
_entity_poly.type
_entity_poly.pdbx_seq_one_letter_code
_entity_poly.pdbx_strand_id
1 'polypeptide(L)'
;PVAPPEEGFWDFTDESRRLAFLSAEELERLGKVFGVCVHAAELARIITREPVLALREALGEPLYRYGIQRGQYQLGSVRQFFLSRDVREPLLERMQRHGRLAIAICRAPWPAALKERAAENIEDAPPSVSPAVQRAVWFGLKKLLLKEVAPQWAPCFD
;
A
#
# COMPACT_ATOMS: atom_id res chain seq x y z
N PRO A 1 -12.18 -7.30 -34.26
CA PRO A 1 -13.02 -6.32 -33.61
C PRO A 1 -13.01 -6.39 -32.08
N VAL A 2 -12.56 -7.50 -31.53
CA VAL A 2 -12.52 -7.68 -30.09
C VAL A 2 -11.16 -7.30 -29.51
N ALA A 3 -10.16 -7.15 -30.35
CA ALA A 3 -8.78 -6.93 -29.94
C ALA A 3 -8.52 -5.63 -29.16
N PRO A 4 -9.12 -4.48 -29.50
CA PRO A 4 -8.74 -3.22 -28.86
C PRO A 4 -8.82 -3.20 -27.33
N PRO A 5 -9.87 -3.69 -26.70
CA PRO A 5 -9.89 -3.73 -25.22
C PRO A 5 -8.83 -4.65 -24.65
N GLU A 6 -8.49 -5.68 -25.38
CA GLU A 6 -7.52 -6.65 -24.93
C GLU A 6 -6.10 -6.16 -25.02
N GLU A 7 -5.79 -5.31 -26.00
CA GLU A 7 -4.45 -4.75 -26.15
C GLU A 7 -4.02 -3.92 -24.96
N GLY A 8 -4.86 -3.00 -24.52
CA GLY A 8 -4.57 -2.20 -23.33
C GLY A 8 -4.45 -3.05 -22.06
N PHE A 9 -5.14 -4.15 -22.03
CA PHE A 9 -5.19 -5.07 -20.94
C PHE A 9 -3.89 -5.87 -20.76
N TRP A 10 -3.21 -6.20 -21.85
CA TRP A 10 -2.00 -7.01 -21.83
C TRP A 10 -0.70 -6.18 -21.79
N ASP A 11 -0.80 -4.86 -21.68
CA ASP A 11 0.39 -4.01 -21.57
C ASP A 11 0.83 -3.93 -20.11
N PHE A 12 1.79 -4.76 -19.75
CA PHE A 12 2.42 -4.80 -18.43
C PHE A 12 3.87 -4.33 -18.45
N THR A 13 4.25 -3.52 -19.45
CA THR A 13 5.58 -2.91 -19.50
C THR A 13 5.81 -1.94 -18.34
N ASP A 14 4.78 -1.24 -17.90
CA ASP A 14 4.80 -0.52 -16.65
C ASP A 14 4.67 -1.54 -15.52
N GLU A 15 5.74 -1.70 -14.76
CA GLU A 15 5.84 -2.71 -13.71
C GLU A 15 4.71 -2.59 -12.68
N SER A 16 4.27 -1.36 -12.34
CA SER A 16 3.20 -1.15 -11.36
C SER A 16 1.88 -1.81 -11.78
N ARG A 17 1.63 -1.96 -13.06
CA ARG A 17 0.41 -2.61 -13.58
C ARG A 17 0.33 -4.09 -13.19
N ARG A 18 1.46 -4.69 -12.88
CA ARG A 18 1.53 -6.09 -12.46
C ARG A 18 0.89 -6.32 -11.09
N LEU A 19 0.62 -5.26 -10.34
CA LEU A 19 -0.19 -5.35 -9.11
C LEU A 19 -1.59 -5.92 -9.37
N ALA A 20 -2.10 -5.81 -10.60
CA ALA A 20 -3.39 -6.38 -10.97
C ALA A 20 -3.43 -7.93 -10.88
N PHE A 21 -2.26 -8.57 -10.85
CA PHE A 21 -2.19 -10.03 -10.66
C PHE A 21 -2.42 -10.45 -9.20
N LEU A 22 -2.28 -9.55 -8.25
CA LEU A 22 -2.46 -9.88 -6.85
C LEU A 22 -3.94 -10.13 -6.53
N SER A 23 -4.18 -11.04 -5.61
CA SER A 23 -5.53 -11.25 -5.07
C SER A 23 -5.96 -10.05 -4.24
N ALA A 24 -7.27 -9.95 -3.99
CA ALA A 24 -7.81 -8.92 -3.10
C ALA A 24 -7.18 -8.99 -1.71
N GLU A 25 -6.96 -10.20 -1.19
CA GLU A 25 -6.29 -10.41 0.09
C GLU A 25 -4.85 -9.92 0.09
N GLU A 26 -4.10 -10.22 -0.96
CA GLU A 26 -2.72 -9.77 -1.09
C GLU A 26 -2.63 -8.25 -1.16
N LEU A 27 -3.51 -7.61 -1.93
CA LEU A 27 -3.57 -6.15 -2.01
C LEU A 27 -3.94 -5.53 -0.67
N GLU A 28 -4.90 -6.10 0.03
CA GLU A 28 -5.29 -5.61 1.35
C GLU A 28 -4.13 -5.71 2.36
N ARG A 29 -3.44 -6.84 2.36
CA ARG A 29 -2.26 -7.03 3.22
C ARG A 29 -1.15 -6.06 2.87
N LEU A 30 -0.90 -5.85 1.59
CA LEU A 30 0.11 -4.90 1.13
C LEU A 30 -0.23 -3.49 1.63
N GLY A 31 -1.48 -3.07 1.49
CA GLY A 31 -1.94 -1.78 2.00
C GLY A 31 -1.76 -1.65 3.51
N LYS A 32 -2.12 -2.68 4.27
CA LYS A 32 -1.95 -2.68 5.72
C LYS A 32 -0.49 -2.53 6.13
N VAL A 33 0.40 -3.29 5.50
CA VAL A 33 1.84 -3.21 5.79
C VAL A 33 2.38 -1.83 5.45
N PHE A 34 1.99 -1.27 4.31
CA PHE A 34 2.41 0.07 3.92
C PHE A 34 1.95 1.12 4.94
N GLY A 35 0.68 1.10 5.31
CA GLY A 35 0.13 2.04 6.29
C GLY A 35 0.82 1.95 7.65
N VAL A 36 1.11 0.75 8.11
CA VAL A 36 1.87 0.55 9.35
C VAL A 36 3.27 1.14 9.23
N CYS A 37 3.93 0.96 8.11
CA CYS A 37 5.27 1.53 7.90
C CYS A 37 5.26 3.06 7.86
N VAL A 38 4.24 3.66 7.28
CA VAL A 38 4.10 5.12 7.28
C VAL A 38 4.03 5.66 8.71
N HIS A 39 3.26 5.01 9.57
CA HIS A 39 2.97 5.47 10.92
C HIS A 39 3.72 4.71 12.02
N ALA A 40 4.76 3.99 11.65
CA ALA A 40 5.48 3.13 12.58
C ALA A 40 6.07 3.90 13.78
N ALA A 41 6.55 5.12 13.55
CA ALA A 41 7.10 5.94 14.63
C ALA A 41 6.04 6.30 15.67
N GLU A 42 4.84 6.66 15.22
CA GLU A 42 3.73 6.94 16.12
C GLU A 42 3.26 5.68 16.84
N LEU A 43 3.16 4.57 16.11
CA LEU A 43 2.79 3.28 16.68
C LEU A 43 3.72 2.89 17.84
N ALA A 44 5.01 3.07 17.66
CA ALA A 44 6.01 2.74 18.67
C ALA A 44 5.94 3.62 19.93
N ARG A 45 5.38 4.82 19.81
CA ARG A 45 5.23 5.74 20.94
C ARG A 45 4.03 5.40 21.82
N ILE A 46 3.09 4.62 21.33
CA ILE A 46 1.92 4.24 22.12
C ILE A 46 2.31 3.12 23.07
N ILE A 47 2.34 3.43 24.36
CA ILE A 47 2.81 2.50 25.40
C ILE A 47 1.75 2.20 26.44
N THR A 48 0.60 2.87 26.42
CA THR A 48 -0.50 2.61 27.34
C THR A 48 -1.18 1.29 27.01
N ARG A 49 -1.52 0.54 28.03
CA ARG A 49 -1.98 -0.84 27.90
C ARG A 49 -3.17 -1.03 26.95
N GLU A 50 -4.25 -0.26 27.17
CA GLU A 50 -5.48 -0.45 26.40
C GLU A 50 -5.31 -0.13 24.91
N PRO A 51 -4.74 1.03 24.53
CA PRO A 51 -4.46 1.29 23.11
C PRO A 51 -3.52 0.27 22.49
N VAL A 52 -2.50 -0.19 23.21
CA VAL A 52 -1.57 -1.21 22.71
C VAL A 52 -2.32 -2.51 22.41
N LEU A 53 -3.16 -2.97 23.33
CA LEU A 53 -3.92 -4.19 23.11
C LEU A 53 -4.89 -4.08 21.93
N ALA A 54 -5.55 -2.92 21.79
CA ALA A 54 -6.45 -2.68 20.68
C ALA A 54 -5.72 -2.70 19.34
N LEU A 55 -4.55 -2.09 19.27
CA LEU A 55 -3.73 -2.08 18.05
C LEU A 55 -3.20 -3.47 17.70
N ARG A 56 -2.75 -4.21 18.71
CA ARG A 56 -2.31 -5.60 18.49
C ARG A 56 -3.43 -6.48 17.98
N GLU A 57 -4.62 -6.33 18.49
CA GLU A 57 -5.77 -7.10 18.05
C GLU A 57 -6.15 -6.72 16.61
N ALA A 58 -6.20 -5.43 16.32
CA ALA A 58 -6.61 -4.94 14.99
C ALA A 58 -5.60 -5.29 13.89
N LEU A 59 -4.30 -5.19 14.18
CA LEU A 59 -3.25 -5.45 13.20
C LEU A 59 -2.82 -6.91 13.14
N GLY A 60 -3.01 -7.64 14.24
CA GLY A 60 -2.41 -8.94 14.44
C GLY A 60 -1.00 -8.82 14.99
N GLU A 61 -0.60 -9.77 15.81
CA GLU A 61 0.70 -9.72 16.51
C GLU A 61 1.90 -9.61 15.56
N PRO A 62 1.97 -10.39 14.45
CA PRO A 62 3.12 -10.29 13.55
C PRO A 62 3.29 -8.91 12.93
N LEU A 63 2.21 -8.30 12.45
CA LEU A 63 2.27 -6.99 11.82
C LEU A 63 2.55 -5.88 12.83
N TYR A 64 1.94 -5.95 14.00
CA TYR A 64 2.21 -5.00 15.08
C TYR A 64 3.69 -5.00 15.45
N ARG A 65 4.25 -6.18 15.65
CA ARG A 65 5.66 -6.34 16.02
C ARG A 65 6.58 -5.87 14.91
N TYR A 66 6.28 -6.21 13.67
CA TYR A 66 7.01 -5.74 12.51
C TYR A 66 7.03 -4.21 12.45
N GLY A 67 5.87 -3.59 12.64
CA GLY A 67 5.74 -2.14 12.64
C GLY A 67 6.68 -1.47 13.65
N ILE A 68 6.67 -1.97 14.89
CA ILE A 68 7.50 -1.40 15.95
C ILE A 68 8.98 -1.61 15.70
N GLN A 69 9.38 -2.80 15.25
CA GLN A 69 10.79 -3.16 15.13
C GLN A 69 11.43 -2.68 13.83
N ARG A 70 10.70 -2.67 12.72
CA ARG A 70 11.25 -2.44 11.39
C ARG A 70 10.54 -1.38 10.56
N GLY A 71 9.27 -1.13 10.85
CA GLY A 71 8.43 -0.33 9.96
C GLY A 71 8.98 1.04 9.64
N GLN A 72 9.53 1.74 10.62
CA GLN A 72 10.01 3.10 10.44
C GLN A 72 11.20 3.23 9.48
N TYR A 73 11.86 2.13 9.15
CA TYR A 73 13.05 2.14 8.29
C TYR A 73 12.75 1.75 6.84
N GLN A 74 11.49 1.47 6.49
CA GLN A 74 11.16 0.84 5.22
C GLN A 74 10.91 1.82 4.07
N LEU A 75 10.28 2.95 4.34
CA LEU A 75 9.75 3.82 3.29
C LEU A 75 10.56 5.09 3.02
N GLY A 76 11.51 5.44 3.89
CA GLY A 76 12.29 6.65 3.70
C GLY A 76 11.44 7.92 3.66
N SER A 77 11.78 8.83 2.76
CA SER A 77 11.15 10.15 2.69
C SER A 77 9.71 10.13 2.17
N VAL A 78 9.28 9.07 1.50
CA VAL A 78 7.91 9.01 0.97
C VAL A 78 6.85 9.07 2.08
N ARG A 79 7.22 8.71 3.30
CA ARG A 79 6.32 8.83 4.46
C ARG A 79 5.79 10.25 4.64
N GLN A 80 6.59 11.25 4.34
CA GLN A 80 6.21 12.65 4.54
C GLN A 80 4.97 13.04 3.75
N PHE A 81 4.80 12.45 2.58
CA PHE A 81 3.61 12.69 1.78
C PHE A 81 2.33 12.30 2.53
N PHE A 82 2.39 11.22 3.31
CA PHE A 82 1.23 10.70 4.04
C PHE A 82 1.06 11.31 5.43
N LEU A 83 2.15 11.63 6.11
CA LEU A 83 2.12 12.02 7.52
C LEU A 83 1.34 13.32 7.79
N SER A 84 1.24 14.20 6.81
CA SER A 84 0.48 15.46 6.93
C SER A 84 -1.01 15.32 6.62
N ARG A 85 -1.44 14.13 6.20
CA ARG A 85 -2.83 13.89 5.77
C ARG A 85 -3.63 13.24 6.88
N ASP A 86 -4.92 13.58 6.93
CA ASP A 86 -5.90 12.92 7.81
C ASP A 86 -5.47 12.85 9.28
N VAL A 87 -4.73 13.86 9.73
CA VAL A 87 -4.09 13.89 11.04
C VAL A 87 -5.07 13.80 12.22
N ARG A 88 -6.33 14.11 11.98
CA ARG A 88 -7.37 14.07 13.02
C ARG A 88 -8.00 12.70 13.19
N GLU A 89 -7.79 11.81 12.24
CA GLU A 89 -8.30 10.46 12.35
C GLU A 89 -7.49 9.65 13.37
N PRO A 90 -8.13 8.68 14.05
CA PRO A 90 -7.40 7.75 14.90
C PRO A 90 -6.29 7.03 14.13
N LEU A 91 -5.23 6.63 14.83
CA LEU A 91 -4.06 6.02 14.20
C LEU A 91 -4.40 4.82 13.33
N LEU A 92 -5.22 3.90 13.82
CA LEU A 92 -5.59 2.71 13.05
C LEU A 92 -6.27 3.07 11.73
N GLU A 93 -7.19 4.02 11.76
CA GLU A 93 -7.90 4.47 10.56
C GLU A 93 -6.95 5.16 9.58
N ARG A 94 -6.02 5.96 10.08
CA ARG A 94 -4.99 6.59 9.23
C ARG A 94 -4.10 5.55 8.56
N MET A 95 -3.68 4.54 9.28
CA MET A 95 -2.88 3.46 8.71
C MET A 95 -3.62 2.74 7.59
N GLN A 96 -4.89 2.42 7.82
CA GLN A 96 -5.72 1.74 6.82
C GLN A 96 -5.94 2.62 5.59
N ARG A 97 -6.30 3.88 5.80
CA ARG A 97 -6.54 4.82 4.72
C ARG A 97 -5.28 5.08 3.89
N HIS A 98 -4.15 5.28 4.53
CA HIS A 98 -2.92 5.56 3.82
C HIS A 98 -2.38 4.35 3.06
N GLY A 99 -2.63 3.14 3.55
CA GLY A 99 -2.34 1.94 2.78
C GLY A 99 -3.16 1.85 1.50
N ARG A 100 -4.46 2.10 1.59
CA ARG A 100 -5.33 2.13 0.41
C ARG A 100 -4.96 3.25 -0.54
N LEU A 101 -4.64 4.43 0.00
CA LEU A 101 -4.22 5.57 -0.80
C LEU A 101 -2.95 5.27 -1.61
N ALA A 102 -1.98 4.60 -1.01
CA ALA A 102 -0.75 4.23 -1.70
C ALA A 102 -1.05 3.36 -2.94
N ILE A 103 -1.90 2.37 -2.78
CA ILE A 103 -2.30 1.51 -3.89
C ILE A 103 -3.09 2.30 -4.93
N ALA A 104 -4.00 3.17 -4.51
CA ALA A 104 -4.76 4.02 -5.41
C ALA A 104 -3.88 4.96 -6.24
N ILE A 105 -2.85 5.52 -5.63
CA ILE A 105 -1.87 6.37 -6.33
C ILE A 105 -1.18 5.58 -7.44
N CYS A 106 -0.78 4.35 -7.18
CA CYS A 106 -0.11 3.53 -8.18
C CYS A 106 -1.04 3.08 -9.31
N ARG A 107 -2.31 2.86 -9.03
CA ARG A 107 -3.26 2.39 -10.05
C ARG A 107 -3.94 3.53 -10.81
N ALA A 108 -3.86 4.77 -10.34
CA ALA A 108 -4.54 5.89 -10.95
C ALA A 108 -4.29 6.02 -12.47
N PRO A 109 -3.06 5.85 -12.99
CA PRO A 109 -2.80 5.96 -14.42
C PRO A 109 -3.12 4.68 -15.22
N TRP A 110 -3.61 3.63 -14.57
CA TRP A 110 -3.91 2.39 -15.29
C TRP A 110 -5.07 2.54 -16.26
N PRO A 111 -5.09 1.78 -17.37
CA PRO A 111 -6.27 1.71 -18.23
C PRO A 111 -7.50 1.24 -17.46
N ALA A 112 -8.68 1.72 -17.88
CA ALA A 112 -9.94 1.39 -17.20
C ALA A 112 -10.19 -0.12 -17.07
N ALA A 113 -9.91 -0.87 -18.14
CA ALA A 113 -10.08 -2.32 -18.13
C ALA A 113 -9.21 -3.00 -17.07
N LEU A 114 -8.02 -2.48 -16.81
CA LEU A 114 -7.13 -3.03 -15.79
C LEU A 114 -7.59 -2.66 -14.39
N LYS A 115 -8.11 -1.43 -14.21
CA LYS A 115 -8.66 -1.00 -12.92
C LYS A 115 -9.83 -1.87 -12.46
N GLU A 116 -10.68 -2.29 -13.38
CA GLU A 116 -11.83 -3.13 -13.08
C GLU A 116 -11.45 -4.49 -12.51
N ARG A 117 -10.26 -4.97 -12.81
CA ARG A 117 -9.76 -6.24 -12.27
C ARG A 117 -9.13 -6.11 -10.89
N ALA A 118 -8.76 -4.91 -10.49
CA ALA A 118 -8.18 -4.71 -9.18
C ALA A 118 -9.26 -4.78 -8.09
N ALA A 119 -8.83 -5.04 -6.87
CA ALA A 119 -9.74 -5.19 -5.74
C ALA A 119 -10.61 -3.94 -5.55
N GLU A 120 -11.86 -4.18 -5.17
CA GLU A 120 -12.91 -3.14 -5.08
C GLU A 120 -12.68 -2.13 -3.94
N ASN A 121 -11.92 -2.49 -2.93
CA ASN A 121 -11.76 -1.68 -1.72
C ASN A 121 -10.64 -0.65 -1.80
N ILE A 122 -10.38 -0.12 -2.99
CA ILE A 122 -9.35 0.90 -3.18
C ILE A 122 -10.03 2.23 -3.44
N GLU A 123 -9.46 3.27 -2.86
CA GLU A 123 -9.97 4.62 -3.02
C GLU A 123 -9.96 5.02 -4.49
N ASP A 124 -11.12 5.44 -5.01
CA ASP A 124 -11.28 5.68 -6.46
C ASP A 124 -10.72 7.02 -6.92
N ALA A 125 -10.58 7.99 -6.04
CA ALA A 125 -10.17 9.34 -6.38
C ALA A 125 -8.95 9.77 -5.57
N PRO A 126 -7.76 9.22 -5.87
CA PRO A 126 -6.55 9.67 -5.18
C PRO A 126 -6.21 11.11 -5.57
N PRO A 127 -5.53 11.85 -4.69
CA PRO A 127 -5.07 13.18 -5.05
C PRO A 127 -4.10 13.12 -6.21
N SER A 128 -4.06 14.19 -6.99
CA SER A 128 -3.06 14.33 -8.04
C SER A 128 -1.67 14.41 -7.41
N VAL A 129 -0.76 13.56 -7.87
CA VAL A 129 0.60 13.51 -7.35
C VAL A 129 1.61 13.64 -8.50
N SER A 130 2.80 14.13 -8.18
CA SER A 130 3.87 14.22 -9.17
C SER A 130 4.35 12.82 -9.57
N PRO A 131 4.92 12.66 -10.77
CA PRO A 131 5.52 11.39 -11.17
C PRO A 131 6.59 10.88 -10.20
N ALA A 132 7.33 11.79 -9.58
CA ALA A 132 8.35 11.43 -8.58
C ALA A 132 7.73 10.78 -7.34
N VAL A 133 6.63 11.36 -6.83
CA VAL A 133 5.91 10.78 -5.69
C VAL A 133 5.31 9.43 -6.07
N GLN A 134 4.73 9.34 -7.25
CA GLN A 134 4.14 8.08 -7.72
C GLN A 134 5.19 6.97 -7.79
N ARG A 135 6.37 7.26 -8.34
CA ARG A 135 7.47 6.28 -8.37
C ARG A 135 7.93 5.90 -6.97
N ALA A 136 8.06 6.87 -6.07
CA ALA A 136 8.49 6.61 -4.70
C ALA A 136 7.50 5.72 -3.95
N VAL A 137 6.20 5.97 -4.13
CA VAL A 137 5.15 5.12 -3.56
C VAL A 137 5.23 3.72 -4.14
N TRP A 138 5.38 3.60 -5.45
CA TRP A 138 5.52 2.30 -6.10
C TRP A 138 6.73 1.52 -5.58
N PHE A 139 7.89 2.15 -5.47
CA PHE A 139 9.08 1.48 -4.94
C PHE A 139 8.88 1.00 -3.50
N GLY A 140 8.19 1.79 -2.67
CA GLY A 140 7.84 1.39 -1.31
C GLY A 140 6.92 0.17 -1.31
N LEU A 141 5.87 0.19 -2.10
CA LEU A 141 4.94 -0.93 -2.21
C LEU A 141 5.62 -2.19 -2.73
N LYS A 142 6.43 -2.06 -3.77
CA LYS A 142 7.18 -3.18 -4.34
C LYS A 142 8.10 -3.84 -3.31
N LYS A 143 8.84 -3.02 -2.57
CA LYS A 143 9.74 -3.50 -1.53
C LYS A 143 8.99 -4.32 -0.48
N LEU A 144 7.86 -3.79 0.00
CA LEU A 144 7.07 -4.47 1.02
C LEU A 144 6.37 -5.72 0.47
N LEU A 145 5.90 -5.65 -0.77
CA LEU A 145 5.30 -6.81 -1.43
C LEU A 145 6.27 -7.98 -1.47
N LEU A 146 7.48 -7.75 -1.94
CA LEU A 146 8.44 -8.82 -2.18
C LEU A 146 9.13 -9.31 -0.91
N LYS A 147 9.23 -8.46 0.11
CA LYS A 147 9.87 -8.85 1.37
C LYS A 147 8.91 -9.39 2.41
N GLU A 148 7.71 -8.84 2.50
CA GLU A 148 6.83 -9.08 3.64
C GLU A 148 5.50 -9.74 3.29
N VAL A 149 4.95 -9.48 2.11
CA VAL A 149 3.60 -9.91 1.77
C VAL A 149 3.59 -11.18 0.92
N ALA A 150 4.27 -11.16 -0.20
CA ALA A 150 4.18 -12.23 -1.19
C ALA A 150 5.48 -12.39 -1.98
N PRO A 151 6.54 -12.93 -1.33
CA PRO A 151 7.84 -13.10 -1.99
C PRO A 151 7.81 -13.94 -3.27
N GLN A 152 6.80 -14.80 -3.40
CA GLN A 152 6.65 -15.64 -4.59
C GLN A 152 6.42 -14.85 -5.87
N TRP A 153 6.03 -13.58 -5.76
CA TRP A 153 5.84 -12.72 -6.92
C TRP A 153 7.12 -12.07 -7.45
N ALA A 154 8.26 -12.30 -6.79
CA ALA A 154 9.53 -11.67 -7.18
C ALA A 154 9.85 -11.79 -8.67
N PRO A 155 9.66 -12.96 -9.34
CA PRO A 155 9.96 -13.06 -10.79
C PRO A 155 9.12 -12.13 -11.66
N CYS A 156 8.00 -11.64 -11.17
CA CYS A 156 7.11 -10.76 -11.92
C CYS A 156 7.48 -9.28 -11.79
N PHE A 157 8.43 -8.93 -10.94
CA PHE A 157 8.75 -7.54 -10.59
C PHE A 157 10.26 -7.27 -10.63
N ASP A 158 10.94 -7.74 -11.62
CA ASP A 158 12.38 -7.50 -11.79
C ASP A 158 12.71 -6.11 -12.33
#